data_5066377bcd3688d377efe93b2b53aedc
#
_entry.id   5066377bcd3688d377efe93b2b53aedc
#
_cell.length_a   1.000
_cell.length_b   1.000
_cell.length_c   1.000
_cell.angle_alpha   90.00
_cell.angle_beta   90.00
_cell.angle_gamma   90.00
#
_symmetry.space_group_name_H-M   'P 1'
#
loop_
_entity.id
_entity.type
_entity.pdbx_description
1 polymer ?
#
loop_
_entity_poly.entity_id
_entity_poly.type
_entity_poly.pdbx_seq_one_letter_code
_entity_poly.pdbx_strand_id
1 'polypeptide(L)'
;MPSSIFDGSTERKAQKTFQLHNKYIINTIKSGMLVIDQNRAHERILYEDFLRKTTVNEAVSQQLLFPLQLKFSNTDNSILKDLQQALETTGFVFSAFTNESIELTGVPVGVKESEVHIVFEQLIHDIEHEVPDVNFSISDLLSKSLAKSLAIKNGKKLESAEQEFIVN
;
A
#
# COMPACT_ATOMS: atom_id res chain seq x y z
N MET A 1 20.39 54.96 -11.56
CA MET A 1 20.18 53.59 -12.02
C MET A 1 19.64 52.72 -10.87
N PRO A 2 18.38 52.50 -10.72
CA PRO A 2 17.91 51.60 -9.70
C PRO A 2 17.87 50.17 -10.27
N SER A 3 18.73 49.33 -9.69
CA SER A 3 18.74 47.90 -9.87
C SER A 3 17.44 47.29 -9.33
N SER A 4 16.83 46.45 -10.12
CA SER A 4 15.60 45.72 -9.81
C SER A 4 15.78 44.83 -8.57
N ILE A 5 14.99 45.13 -7.54
CA ILE A 5 14.93 44.36 -6.27
C ILE A 5 13.69 43.46 -6.29
N PHE A 6 13.53 42.65 -7.30
CA PHE A 6 12.51 41.58 -7.28
C PHE A 6 13.01 40.41 -8.12
N ASP A 7 14.05 39.74 -7.62
CA ASP A 7 14.28 38.35 -7.95
C ASP A 7 13.74 37.49 -6.78
N GLY A 8 12.43 37.39 -6.74
CA GLY A 8 11.71 36.55 -5.81
C GLY A 8 11.68 35.12 -6.31
N SER A 9 12.82 34.49 -6.54
CA SER A 9 12.92 33.05 -6.58
C SER A 9 12.69 32.55 -5.15
N THR A 10 11.44 32.27 -4.83
CA THR A 10 11.09 31.43 -3.70
C THR A 10 11.67 30.05 -3.97
N GLU A 11 12.98 29.91 -3.73
CA GLU A 11 13.55 28.60 -3.48
C GLU A 11 12.71 27.98 -2.37
N ARG A 12 11.82 27.05 -2.73
CA ARG A 12 11.27 26.09 -1.78
C ARG A 12 12.50 25.42 -1.18
N LYS A 13 12.95 25.89 -0.01
CA LYS A 13 13.97 25.20 0.78
C LYS A 13 13.47 23.76 0.90
N ALA A 14 14.16 22.86 0.21
CA ALA A 14 13.91 21.45 0.32
C ALA A 14 13.83 21.12 1.82
N GLN A 15 12.69 20.67 2.30
CA GLN A 15 12.54 20.24 3.67
C GLN A 15 13.55 19.11 3.87
N LYS A 16 14.56 19.36 4.70
CA LYS A 16 15.58 18.35 4.98
C LYS A 16 14.98 17.29 5.88
N THR A 17 14.62 16.18 5.26
CA THR A 17 14.29 14.95 6.00
C THR A 17 15.56 14.15 6.22
N PHE A 18 15.61 13.42 7.31
CA PHE A 18 16.63 12.39 7.53
C PHE A 18 16.02 11.20 8.28
N GLN A 19 16.55 10.03 8.01
CA GLN A 19 16.08 8.80 8.62
C GLN A 19 16.88 8.48 9.88
N LEU A 20 16.17 8.10 10.96
CA LEU A 20 16.78 7.70 12.23
C LEU A 20 16.45 6.22 12.49
N HIS A 21 17.53 5.44 12.74
CA HIS A 21 17.45 4.00 13.03
C HIS A 21 16.65 3.16 12.01
N ASN A 22 16.60 3.59 10.74
CA ASN A 22 15.78 2.95 9.70
C ASN A 22 14.32 2.68 10.12
N LYS A 23 13.80 3.53 10.99
CA LYS A 23 12.46 3.41 11.56
C LYS A 23 11.70 4.73 11.55
N TYR A 24 12.37 5.82 11.83
CA TYR A 24 11.74 7.13 11.92
C TYR A 24 12.27 8.07 10.85
N ILE A 25 11.38 8.90 10.32
CA ILE A 25 11.73 10.02 9.47
C ILE A 25 11.60 11.29 10.30
N ILE A 26 12.66 12.07 10.35
CA ILE A 26 12.70 13.34 11.06
C ILE A 26 12.56 14.46 10.03
N ASN A 27 11.59 15.32 10.24
CA ASN A 27 11.38 16.51 9.41
C ASN A 27 11.42 17.76 10.29
N THR A 28 12.29 18.72 9.93
CA THR A 28 12.40 19.99 10.67
C THR A 28 11.32 20.95 10.20
N ILE A 29 10.61 21.54 11.15
CA ILE A 29 9.61 22.58 10.91
C ILE A 29 10.02 23.87 11.67
N LYS A 30 9.36 24.99 11.38
CA LYS A 30 9.71 26.28 11.97
C LYS A 30 9.66 26.30 13.51
N SER A 31 8.77 25.52 14.11
CA SER A 31 8.53 25.45 15.55
C SER A 31 9.17 24.26 16.25
N GLY A 32 9.93 23.42 15.55
CA GLY A 32 10.53 22.22 16.11
C GLY A 32 10.82 21.14 15.08
N MET A 33 10.56 19.90 15.43
CA MET A 33 10.71 18.77 14.51
C MET A 33 9.55 17.80 14.62
N LEU A 34 9.22 17.17 13.50
CA LEU A 34 8.29 16.04 13.42
C LEU A 34 9.09 14.74 13.42
N VAL A 35 8.61 13.77 14.18
CA VAL A 35 9.12 12.41 14.20
C VAL A 35 8.03 11.49 13.69
N ILE A 36 8.26 10.85 12.55
CA ILE A 36 7.28 10.07 11.82
C ILE A 36 7.74 8.61 11.79
N ASP A 37 6.91 7.69 12.27
CA ASP A 37 7.15 6.25 12.09
C ASP A 37 6.92 5.88 10.62
N GLN A 38 7.96 5.44 9.93
CA GLN A 38 7.93 5.19 8.49
C GLN A 38 6.95 4.06 8.09
N ASN A 39 6.84 3.02 8.88
CA ASN A 39 5.94 1.90 8.61
C ASN A 39 4.48 2.35 8.75
N ARG A 40 4.13 2.96 9.88
CA ARG A 40 2.75 3.42 10.16
C ARG A 40 2.29 4.50 9.20
N ALA A 41 3.17 5.44 8.87
CA ALA A 41 2.84 6.49 7.91
C ALA A 41 2.60 5.92 6.52
N HIS A 42 3.47 5.02 6.04
CA HIS A 42 3.30 4.38 4.74
C HIS A 42 2.07 3.47 4.70
N GLU A 43 1.80 2.71 5.77
CA GLU A 43 0.57 1.93 5.90
C GLU A 43 -0.67 2.82 5.75
N ARG A 44 -0.70 3.98 6.38
CA ARG A 44 -1.81 4.94 6.27
C ARG A 44 -1.98 5.48 4.85
N ILE A 45 -0.89 5.85 4.19
CA ILE A 45 -0.91 6.32 2.80
C ILE A 45 -1.48 5.24 1.87
N LEU A 46 -1.00 4.01 2.00
CA LEU A 46 -1.47 2.89 1.18
C LEU A 46 -2.94 2.56 1.45
N TYR A 47 -3.35 2.55 2.71
CA TYR A 47 -4.75 2.32 3.09
C TYR A 47 -5.69 3.33 2.45
N GLU A 48 -5.39 4.60 2.56
CA GLU A 48 -6.21 5.66 1.95
C GLU A 48 -6.24 5.58 0.43
N ASP A 49 -5.13 5.24 -0.21
CA ASP A 49 -5.05 5.07 -1.65
C ASP A 49 -5.87 3.87 -2.14
N PHE A 50 -5.75 2.71 -1.49
CA PHE A 50 -6.56 1.54 -1.83
C PHE A 50 -8.05 1.78 -1.59
N LEU A 51 -8.41 2.35 -0.44
CA LEU A 51 -9.81 2.63 -0.12
C LEU A 51 -10.43 3.60 -1.12
N ARG A 52 -9.71 4.66 -1.49
CA ARG A 52 -10.15 5.62 -2.51
C ARG A 52 -10.35 4.95 -3.86
N LYS A 53 -9.37 4.21 -4.35
CA LYS A 53 -9.45 3.51 -5.64
C LYS A 53 -10.60 2.51 -5.69
N THR A 54 -10.82 1.79 -4.62
CA THR A 54 -11.94 0.84 -4.51
C THR A 54 -13.29 1.56 -4.49
N THR A 55 -13.40 2.68 -3.77
CA THR A 55 -14.64 3.44 -3.63
C THR A 55 -15.07 4.09 -4.95
N VAL A 56 -14.11 4.63 -5.71
CA VAL A 56 -14.41 5.28 -7.02
C VAL A 56 -14.26 4.33 -8.20
N ASN A 57 -13.96 3.07 -7.96
CA ASN A 57 -13.76 2.04 -8.98
C ASN A 57 -12.71 2.41 -10.03
N GLU A 58 -11.63 3.04 -9.60
CA GLU A 58 -10.49 3.49 -10.43
C GLU A 58 -9.22 2.66 -10.19
N ALA A 59 -9.36 1.44 -9.70
CA ALA A 59 -8.22 0.56 -9.51
C ALA A 59 -7.60 0.20 -10.87
N VAL A 60 -6.29 0.39 -10.97
CA VAL A 60 -5.51 0.08 -12.17
C VAL A 60 -4.70 -1.18 -11.93
N SER A 61 -4.79 -2.11 -12.86
CA SER A 61 -4.06 -3.37 -12.85
C SER A 61 -2.79 -3.27 -13.68
N GLN A 62 -1.73 -3.88 -13.18
CA GLN A 62 -0.51 -4.15 -13.92
C GLN A 62 -0.57 -5.58 -14.43
N GLN A 63 -0.48 -5.76 -15.75
CA GLN A 63 -0.48 -7.08 -16.36
C GLN A 63 0.85 -7.80 -16.08
N LEU A 64 0.77 -9.06 -15.70
CA LEU A 64 1.92 -9.92 -15.51
C LEU A 64 2.41 -10.46 -16.86
N LEU A 65 3.73 -10.64 -16.99
CA LEU A 65 4.32 -11.25 -18.20
C LEU A 65 3.95 -12.74 -18.33
N PHE A 66 3.86 -13.41 -17.19
CA PHE A 66 3.43 -14.80 -17.08
C PHE A 66 2.35 -14.91 -16.02
N PRO A 67 1.36 -15.80 -16.22
CA PRO A 67 0.37 -16.06 -15.19
C PRO A 67 1.03 -16.56 -13.88
N LEU A 68 0.62 -15.97 -12.77
CA LEU A 68 1.07 -16.36 -11.44
C LEU A 68 0.11 -17.41 -10.87
N GLN A 69 0.62 -18.59 -10.57
CA GLN A 69 -0.16 -19.62 -9.91
C GLN A 69 0.10 -19.63 -8.40
N LEU A 70 -0.99 -19.57 -7.65
CA LEU A 70 -0.99 -19.66 -6.20
C LEU A 70 -1.73 -20.93 -5.76
N LYS A 71 -1.16 -21.61 -4.76
CA LYS A 71 -1.76 -22.78 -4.13
C LYS A 71 -1.95 -22.52 -2.66
N PHE A 72 -3.18 -22.68 -2.21
CA PHE A 72 -3.58 -22.60 -0.82
C PHE A 72 -4.36 -23.87 -0.45
N SER A 73 -4.67 -24.06 0.83
CA SER A 73 -5.58 -25.09 1.26
C SER A 73 -6.98 -24.89 0.67
N ASN A 74 -7.80 -25.95 0.63
CA ASN A 74 -9.18 -25.83 0.14
C ASN A 74 -10.00 -24.83 0.97
N THR A 75 -9.75 -24.76 2.27
CA THR A 75 -10.40 -23.80 3.18
C THR A 75 -10.00 -22.39 2.83
N ASP A 76 -8.71 -22.13 2.66
CA ASP A 76 -8.18 -20.79 2.30
C ASP A 76 -8.65 -20.34 0.93
N ASN A 77 -8.65 -21.26 -0.05
CA ASN A 77 -9.20 -20.98 -1.38
C ASN A 77 -10.68 -20.60 -1.34
N SER A 78 -11.47 -21.24 -0.47
CA SER A 78 -12.87 -20.90 -0.29
C SER A 78 -13.03 -19.47 0.27
N ILE A 79 -12.23 -19.09 1.26
CA ILE A 79 -12.22 -17.73 1.81
C ILE A 79 -11.87 -16.71 0.72
N LEU A 80 -10.81 -16.96 -0.04
CA LEU A 80 -10.38 -16.08 -1.13
C LEU A 80 -11.42 -15.99 -2.25
N LYS A 81 -12.13 -17.08 -2.52
CA LYS A 81 -13.19 -17.10 -3.53
C LYS A 81 -14.37 -16.22 -3.14
N ASP A 82 -14.74 -16.20 -1.88
CA ASP A 82 -15.78 -15.30 -1.37
C ASP A 82 -15.37 -13.82 -1.48
N LEU A 83 -14.06 -13.55 -1.51
CA LEU A 83 -13.50 -12.20 -1.69
C LEU A 83 -13.14 -11.88 -3.13
N GLN A 84 -13.32 -12.77 -4.08
CA GLN A 84 -12.86 -12.61 -5.46
C GLN A 84 -13.32 -11.28 -6.05
N GLN A 85 -14.59 -10.95 -5.94
CA GLN A 85 -15.15 -9.70 -6.48
C GLN A 85 -14.50 -8.46 -5.84
N ALA A 86 -14.29 -8.47 -4.54
CA ALA A 86 -13.63 -7.38 -3.83
C ALA A 86 -12.15 -7.25 -4.25
N LEU A 87 -11.45 -8.38 -4.41
CA LEU A 87 -10.07 -8.41 -4.90
C LEU A 87 -9.97 -7.85 -6.34
N GLU A 88 -10.89 -8.22 -7.21
CA GLU A 88 -10.97 -7.67 -8.57
C GLU A 88 -11.18 -6.16 -8.57
N THR A 89 -11.99 -5.64 -7.66
CA THR A 89 -12.21 -4.20 -7.50
C THR A 89 -10.95 -3.45 -7.05
N THR A 90 -10.01 -4.11 -6.38
CA THR A 90 -8.73 -3.52 -5.99
C THR A 90 -7.66 -3.59 -7.08
N GLY A 91 -7.91 -4.30 -8.18
CA GLY A 91 -7.01 -4.40 -9.33
C GLY A 91 -6.34 -5.76 -9.54
N PHE A 92 -6.73 -6.79 -8.79
CA PHE A 92 -6.32 -8.16 -9.12
C PHE A 92 -7.13 -8.67 -10.31
N VAL A 93 -6.46 -9.39 -11.22
CA VAL A 93 -7.10 -9.99 -12.39
C VAL A 93 -6.86 -11.49 -12.35
N PHE A 94 -7.94 -12.24 -12.21
CA PHE A 94 -7.91 -13.69 -12.16
C PHE A 94 -8.22 -14.28 -13.54
N SER A 95 -7.40 -15.22 -14.01
CA SER A 95 -7.67 -16.02 -15.20
C SER A 95 -8.33 -17.35 -14.87
N ALA A 96 -8.03 -17.90 -13.69
CA ALA A 96 -8.67 -19.09 -13.16
C ALA A 96 -8.78 -19.01 -11.64
N PHE A 97 -9.91 -19.46 -11.11
CA PHE A 97 -10.16 -19.53 -9.69
C PHE A 97 -10.91 -20.84 -9.38
N THR A 98 -10.17 -21.83 -8.93
CA THR A 98 -10.70 -23.15 -8.59
C THR A 98 -10.51 -23.44 -7.10
N ASN A 99 -11.08 -24.55 -6.63
CA ASN A 99 -10.89 -24.96 -5.22
C ASN A 99 -9.45 -25.39 -4.91
N GLU A 100 -8.63 -25.66 -5.93
CA GLU A 100 -7.27 -26.18 -5.76
C GLU A 100 -6.19 -25.17 -6.15
N SER A 101 -6.51 -24.23 -7.02
CA SER A 101 -5.53 -23.28 -7.54
C SER A 101 -6.16 -21.94 -7.94
N ILE A 102 -5.38 -20.90 -7.79
CA ILE A 102 -5.70 -19.54 -8.21
C ILE A 102 -4.65 -19.12 -9.23
N GLU A 103 -5.09 -18.61 -10.37
CA GLU A 103 -4.21 -18.06 -11.40
C GLU A 103 -4.52 -16.59 -11.61
N LEU A 104 -3.49 -15.76 -11.52
CA LEU A 104 -3.53 -14.32 -11.70
C LEU A 104 -2.80 -13.92 -12.98
N THR A 105 -3.40 -13.04 -13.76
CA THR A 105 -2.77 -12.40 -14.91
C THR A 105 -2.50 -10.92 -14.71
N GLY A 106 -3.02 -10.35 -13.63
CA GLY A 106 -2.79 -8.96 -13.27
C GLY A 106 -2.82 -8.73 -11.76
N VAL A 107 -2.09 -7.73 -11.33
CA VAL A 107 -2.02 -7.28 -9.93
C VAL A 107 -2.21 -5.77 -9.85
N PRO A 108 -2.66 -5.23 -8.70
CA PRO A 108 -2.74 -3.78 -8.53
C PRO A 108 -1.39 -3.11 -8.77
N VAL A 109 -1.39 -1.93 -9.37
CA VAL A 109 -0.16 -1.14 -9.55
C VAL A 109 0.49 -0.89 -8.18
N GLY A 110 1.79 -1.15 -8.09
CA GLY A 110 2.57 -1.05 -6.85
C GLY A 110 2.70 -2.35 -6.06
N VAL A 111 1.97 -3.40 -6.44
CA VAL A 111 2.10 -4.74 -5.88
C VAL A 111 3.08 -5.54 -6.74
N LYS A 112 4.12 -6.10 -6.11
CA LYS A 112 5.07 -6.98 -6.80
C LYS A 112 4.53 -8.41 -6.83
N GLU A 113 4.81 -9.10 -7.93
CA GLU A 113 4.44 -10.51 -8.09
C GLU A 113 4.91 -11.38 -6.92
N SER A 114 6.15 -11.13 -6.44
CA SER A 114 6.72 -11.86 -5.29
C SER A 114 6.03 -11.60 -3.95
N GLU A 115 5.22 -10.55 -3.84
CA GLU A 115 4.51 -10.17 -2.62
C GLU A 115 3.09 -10.76 -2.56
N VAL A 116 2.54 -11.19 -3.70
CA VAL A 116 1.13 -11.61 -3.80
C VAL A 116 0.78 -12.74 -2.85
N HIS A 117 1.62 -13.76 -2.76
CA HIS A 117 1.37 -14.89 -1.85
C HIS A 117 1.26 -14.45 -0.39
N ILE A 118 2.21 -13.64 0.06
CA ILE A 118 2.24 -13.11 1.44
C ILE A 118 1.03 -12.20 1.70
N VAL A 119 0.66 -11.39 0.72
CA VAL A 119 -0.53 -10.52 0.81
C VAL A 119 -1.80 -11.34 1.01
N PHE A 120 -1.95 -12.44 0.26
CA PHE A 120 -3.13 -13.31 0.39
C PHE A 120 -3.13 -14.11 1.68
N GLU A 121 -1.98 -14.60 2.15
CA GLU A 121 -1.86 -15.23 3.47
C GLU A 121 -2.25 -14.27 4.60
N GLN A 122 -1.79 -13.02 4.54
CA GLN A 122 -2.14 -12.01 5.53
C GLN A 122 -3.64 -11.68 5.49
N LEU A 123 -4.23 -11.62 4.31
CA LEU A 123 -5.66 -11.38 4.13
C LEU A 123 -6.50 -12.50 4.74
N ILE A 124 -6.14 -13.75 4.49
CA ILE A 124 -6.80 -14.92 5.07
C ILE A 124 -6.71 -14.86 6.60
N HIS A 125 -5.51 -14.60 7.12
CA HIS A 125 -5.28 -14.48 8.55
C HIS A 125 -6.15 -13.40 9.19
N ASP A 126 -6.22 -12.21 8.58
CA ASP A 126 -7.00 -11.09 9.10
C ASP A 126 -8.51 -11.39 9.08
N ILE A 127 -9.01 -12.10 8.07
CA ILE A 127 -10.42 -12.51 8.00
C ILE A 127 -10.77 -13.54 9.07
N GLU A 128 -9.87 -14.49 9.34
CA GLU A 128 -10.11 -15.52 10.34
C GLU A 128 -10.07 -14.99 11.78
N HIS A 129 -9.29 -13.94 12.03
CA HIS A 129 -8.99 -13.46 13.39
C HIS A 129 -9.61 -12.10 13.71
N GLU A 130 -9.96 -11.30 12.71
CA GLU A 130 -10.68 -10.04 12.94
C GLU A 130 -12.19 -10.31 12.95
N VAL A 131 -12.81 -10.13 14.12
CA VAL A 131 -14.28 -10.10 14.22
C VAL A 131 -14.74 -8.83 13.49
N PRO A 132 -15.52 -8.95 12.40
CA PRO A 132 -15.98 -7.76 11.70
C PRO A 132 -16.88 -6.96 12.63
N ASP A 133 -16.49 -5.73 12.91
CA ASP A 133 -17.35 -4.74 13.51
C ASP A 133 -18.55 -4.52 12.58
N VAL A 134 -19.74 -4.36 13.11
CA VAL A 134 -21.02 -4.33 12.37
C VAL A 134 -21.06 -3.29 11.24
N ASN A 135 -20.10 -2.36 11.22
CA ASN A 135 -19.93 -1.29 10.23
C ASN A 135 -18.79 -1.52 9.25
N PHE A 136 -18.16 -2.69 9.24
CA PHE A 136 -16.99 -2.95 8.43
C PHE A 136 -17.37 -3.38 7.01
N SER A 137 -16.95 -2.62 6.00
CA SER A 137 -17.05 -3.07 4.61
C SER A 137 -15.89 -3.99 4.25
N ILE A 138 -16.12 -4.97 3.38
CA ILE A 138 -15.07 -5.84 2.82
C ILE A 138 -13.96 -5.01 2.16
N SER A 139 -14.32 -3.91 1.51
CA SER A 139 -13.37 -2.98 0.89
C SER A 139 -12.42 -2.33 1.90
N ASP A 140 -12.92 -1.98 3.08
CA ASP A 140 -12.12 -1.41 4.15
C ASP A 140 -11.13 -2.43 4.73
N LEU A 141 -11.61 -3.63 5.05
CA LEU A 141 -10.79 -4.73 5.53
C LEU A 141 -9.67 -5.08 4.52
N LEU A 142 -10.03 -5.20 3.25
CA LEU A 142 -9.10 -5.51 2.18
C LEU A 142 -8.05 -4.40 2.01
N SER A 143 -8.47 -3.14 1.98
CA SER A 143 -7.56 -1.99 1.89
C SER A 143 -6.58 -1.95 3.06
N LYS A 144 -7.04 -2.26 4.26
CA LYS A 144 -6.25 -2.30 5.49
C LYS A 144 -5.23 -3.45 5.48
N SER A 145 -5.66 -4.64 5.09
CA SER A 145 -4.79 -5.82 5.00
C SER A 145 -3.71 -5.65 3.92
N LEU A 146 -4.08 -5.14 2.75
CA LEU A 146 -3.12 -4.81 1.68
C LEU A 146 -2.10 -3.75 2.14
N ALA A 147 -2.56 -2.67 2.74
CA ALA A 147 -1.70 -1.61 3.24
C ALA A 147 -0.69 -2.12 4.28
N LYS A 148 -1.14 -2.93 5.23
CA LYS A 148 -0.30 -3.55 6.26
C LYS A 148 0.76 -4.47 5.68
N SER A 149 0.41 -5.26 4.68
CA SER A 149 1.33 -6.21 4.03
C SER A 149 2.39 -5.50 3.18
N LEU A 150 2.01 -4.44 2.47
CA LEU A 150 2.83 -3.74 1.49
C LEU A 150 3.61 -2.55 2.07
N ALA A 151 3.26 -2.08 3.27
CA ALA A 151 3.93 -0.95 3.89
C ALA A 151 5.43 -1.21 4.11
N ILE A 152 6.22 -0.16 3.95
CA ILE A 152 7.65 -0.18 4.23
C ILE A 152 7.90 -0.67 5.65
N LYS A 153 8.72 -1.70 5.79
CA LYS A 153 9.04 -2.29 7.09
C LYS A 153 10.08 -1.46 7.84
N ASN A 154 10.05 -1.54 9.17
CA ASN A 154 11.12 -1.04 10.01
C ASN A 154 12.42 -1.77 9.67
N GLY A 155 13.53 -1.04 9.69
CA GLY A 155 14.83 -1.56 9.29
C GLY A 155 15.20 -1.30 7.82
N LYS A 156 14.24 -0.94 6.96
CA LYS A 156 14.52 -0.54 5.57
C LYS A 156 15.12 0.86 5.53
N LYS A 157 16.29 0.99 4.88
CA LYS A 157 16.87 2.29 4.56
C LYS A 157 16.06 2.94 3.42
N LEU A 158 15.75 4.21 3.56
CA LEU A 158 15.00 5.00 2.58
C LEU A 158 15.88 6.05 1.94
N GLU A 159 15.77 6.20 0.63
CA GLU A 159 16.36 7.31 -0.10
C GLU A 159 15.60 8.62 0.18
N SER A 160 16.23 9.77 -0.10
CA SER A 160 15.63 11.07 0.19
C SER A 160 14.26 11.27 -0.43
N ALA A 161 14.06 10.81 -1.68
CA ALA A 161 12.78 10.90 -2.37
C ALA A 161 11.69 10.04 -1.71
N GLU A 162 12.04 8.86 -1.20
CA GLU A 162 11.11 7.99 -0.44
C GLU A 162 10.73 8.63 0.90
N GLN A 163 11.69 9.26 1.59
CA GLN A 163 11.42 9.98 2.83
C GLN A 163 10.48 11.16 2.61
N GLU A 164 10.73 11.95 1.57
CA GLU A 164 9.88 13.11 1.21
C GLU A 164 8.45 12.67 0.83
N PHE A 165 8.31 11.56 0.14
CA PHE A 165 7.00 11.00 -0.21
C PHE A 165 6.17 10.66 1.03
N ILE A 166 6.78 10.14 2.08
CA ILE A 166 6.07 9.77 3.32
C ILE A 166 5.69 11.00 4.14
N VAL A 167 6.45 12.10 4.04
CA VAL A 167 6.22 13.32 4.81
C VAL A 167 5.15 14.23 4.19
N ASN A 168 4.98 14.19 2.86
CA ASN A 168 4.06 15.05 2.10
C ASN A 168 2.71 14.39 1.86
#